data_66baa5ec46f1c175b4bfe222d7f12beb
#
_entry.id   66baa5ec46f1c175b4bfe222d7f12beb
#
_cell.length_a   1.000
_cell.length_b   1.000
_cell.length_c   1.000
_cell.angle_alpha   90.00
_cell.angle_beta   90.00
_cell.angle_gamma   90.00
#
_symmetry.space_group_name_H-M   'P 1'
#
loop_
_entity.id
_entity.type
_entity.pdbx_description
1 polymer ?
#
loop_
_entity_poly.entity_id
_entity_poly.type
_entity_poly.pdbx_seq_one_letter_code
_entity_poly.pdbx_strand_id
1 'polypeptide(L)'
;EKGLPGPVIQPVGLHYRCHHWFRTEAYIEFGEPIEIPIVDDSLHSAKLADGEWTEPPAEHVIPLRDELYEKLSVITPDAPDWETYRAWHLLGHLAAIKEGRKIPSYKDEVLAAREIRESNPPEAVLESAKEAAGILHSVDLDARALDESAKIAQKRAIGEGLIGALLMIATAPIVIISSGLQTLAGWYMGDNSDEGIDARTTHHMIGGVFSPLLFWPITSLAFTLLFSLSNPIVEFSCAFLSILVTNLIFLRGYDLWTDFRTSLRRVDLARSDNGKRLEEL
;
A
#
# COMPACT_ATOMS: atom_id res chain seq x y z
N GLU A 1 38.93 -14.63 9.97
CA GLU A 1 37.81 -14.90 9.03
C GLU A 1 37.12 -16.17 9.46
N LYS A 2 35.87 -16.04 9.94
CA LYS A 2 35.17 -17.14 10.61
C LYS A 2 34.34 -18.03 9.65
N GLY A 3 34.68 -18.07 8.34
CA GLY A 3 33.95 -18.89 7.36
C GLY A 3 32.44 -18.54 7.24
N LEU A 4 32.05 -17.34 7.64
CA LEU A 4 30.69 -16.84 7.43
C LEU A 4 30.52 -16.46 5.95
N PRO A 5 29.33 -16.71 5.37
CA PRO A 5 29.06 -16.21 4.02
C PRO A 5 29.19 -14.68 3.98
N GLY A 6 29.63 -14.17 2.82
CA GLY A 6 29.71 -12.71 2.60
C GLY A 6 28.33 -12.04 2.75
N PRO A 7 28.30 -10.72 2.95
CA PRO A 7 27.05 -9.99 2.95
C PRO A 7 26.40 -10.04 1.57
N VAL A 8 25.06 -10.02 1.56
CA VAL A 8 24.26 -9.97 0.33
C VAL A 8 23.39 -8.73 0.32
N ILE A 9 23.13 -8.14 -0.85
CA ILE A 9 22.13 -7.11 -1.04
C ILE A 9 20.86 -7.80 -1.52
N GLN A 10 19.75 -7.61 -0.79
CA GLN A 10 18.44 -8.11 -1.16
C GLN A 10 17.63 -6.98 -1.79
N PRO A 11 17.43 -6.94 -3.14
CA PRO A 11 16.53 -5.98 -3.76
C PRO A 11 15.09 -6.23 -3.32
N VAL A 12 14.35 -5.15 -3.02
CA VAL A 12 12.95 -5.23 -2.61
C VAL A 12 12.15 -4.19 -3.36
N GLY A 13 11.16 -4.64 -4.12
CA GLY A 13 10.18 -3.81 -4.79
C GLY A 13 8.96 -3.58 -3.89
N LEU A 14 8.52 -2.32 -3.79
CA LEU A 14 7.30 -1.93 -3.08
C LEU A 14 6.30 -1.36 -4.06
N HIS A 15 5.12 -1.97 -4.10
CA HIS A 15 4.02 -1.52 -4.94
C HIS A 15 2.84 -1.12 -4.07
N TYR A 16 2.30 0.05 -4.33
CA TYR A 16 1.10 0.55 -3.65
C TYR A 16 0.03 0.86 -4.69
N ARG A 17 -1.19 0.40 -4.46
CA ARG A 17 -2.32 0.73 -5.34
C ARG A 17 -2.57 2.24 -5.38
N CYS A 18 -2.59 2.86 -4.21
CA CYS A 18 -2.66 4.30 -4.06
C CYS A 18 -2.09 4.69 -2.69
N HIS A 19 -1.07 5.55 -2.66
CA HIS A 19 -0.35 5.91 -1.43
C HIS A 19 -1.22 6.61 -0.38
N HIS A 20 -2.20 7.40 -0.81
CA HIS A 20 -2.99 8.22 0.10
C HIS A 20 -4.34 7.59 0.51
N TRP A 21 -4.69 6.42 -0.02
CA TRP A 21 -5.92 5.74 0.39
C TRP A 21 -5.71 4.98 1.69
N PHE A 22 -6.60 5.21 2.65
CA PHE A 22 -6.61 4.41 3.87
C PHE A 22 -6.93 2.95 3.54
N ARG A 23 -6.17 2.01 4.12
CA ARG A 23 -6.25 0.56 3.85
C ARG A 23 -6.00 0.19 2.38
N THR A 24 -5.13 0.95 1.71
CA THR A 24 -4.67 0.57 0.37
C THR A 24 -3.97 -0.79 0.40
N GLU A 25 -4.06 -1.51 -0.70
CA GLU A 25 -3.29 -2.74 -0.88
C GLU A 25 -1.86 -2.41 -1.27
N ALA A 26 -0.94 -3.16 -0.69
CA ALA A 26 0.48 -3.13 -1.03
C ALA A 26 0.97 -4.53 -1.39
N TYR A 27 1.89 -4.59 -2.33
CA TYR A 27 2.60 -5.81 -2.69
C TYR A 27 4.09 -5.61 -2.52
N ILE A 28 4.73 -6.55 -1.83
CA ILE A 28 6.17 -6.55 -1.60
C ILE A 28 6.77 -7.69 -2.41
N GLU A 29 7.73 -7.38 -3.26
CA GLU A 29 8.43 -8.32 -4.11
C GLU A 29 9.91 -8.36 -3.73
N PHE A 30 10.43 -9.55 -3.51
CA PHE A 30 11.86 -9.77 -3.26
C PHE A 30 12.51 -10.23 -4.56
N GLY A 31 13.50 -9.48 -5.02
CA GLY A 31 14.31 -9.84 -6.18
C GLY A 31 15.36 -10.89 -5.86
N GLU A 32 16.16 -11.24 -6.83
CA GLU A 32 17.31 -12.11 -6.61
C GLU A 32 18.39 -11.41 -5.78
N PRO A 33 18.93 -12.05 -4.74
CA PRO A 33 19.99 -11.47 -3.95
C PRO A 33 21.26 -11.25 -4.79
N ILE A 34 22.00 -10.20 -4.48
CA ILE A 34 23.27 -9.86 -5.09
C ILE A 34 24.38 -10.19 -4.09
N GLU A 35 25.27 -11.08 -4.45
CA GLU A 35 26.44 -11.38 -3.64
C GLU A 35 27.46 -10.25 -3.77
N ILE A 36 27.92 -9.70 -2.65
CA ILE A 36 28.95 -8.68 -2.65
C ILE A 36 30.30 -9.40 -2.77
N PRO A 37 31.06 -9.16 -3.85
CA PRO A 37 32.37 -9.80 -4.02
C PRO A 37 33.33 -9.37 -2.89
N ILE A 38 34.06 -10.32 -2.37
CA ILE A 38 35.14 -10.04 -1.43
C ILE A 38 36.30 -9.43 -2.22
N VAL A 39 36.55 -8.15 -1.98
CA VAL A 39 37.67 -7.43 -2.62
C VAL A 39 38.84 -7.44 -1.68
N ASP A 40 39.99 -7.88 -2.17
CA ASP A 40 41.27 -7.79 -1.44
C ASP A 40 41.90 -6.41 -1.66
N ASP A 41 41.40 -5.43 -0.91
CA ASP A 41 41.96 -4.09 -0.86
C ASP A 41 42.62 -3.85 0.49
N SER A 42 43.86 -4.26 0.59
CA SER A 42 44.66 -4.16 1.82
C SER A 42 44.92 -2.72 2.26
N LEU A 43 45.04 -1.78 1.32
CA LEU A 43 45.24 -0.35 1.62
C LEU A 43 44.00 0.30 2.20
N HIS A 44 42.83 0.02 1.63
CA HIS A 44 41.55 0.52 2.10
C HIS A 44 41.20 -0.08 3.47
N SER A 45 41.42 -1.39 3.61
CA SER A 45 41.18 -2.11 4.86
C SER A 45 42.09 -1.62 5.97
N ALA A 46 43.35 -1.28 5.69
CA ALA A 46 44.28 -0.71 6.69
C ALA A 46 43.82 0.67 7.19
N LYS A 47 43.38 1.57 6.30
CA LYS A 47 42.89 2.88 6.68
C LYS A 47 41.60 2.79 7.52
N LEU A 48 40.67 1.91 7.14
CA LEU A 48 39.46 1.67 7.92
C LEU A 48 39.79 1.10 9.32
N ALA A 49 40.79 0.24 9.44
CA ALA A 49 41.26 -0.29 10.72
C ALA A 49 41.84 0.81 11.62
N ASP A 50 42.48 1.82 11.03
CA ASP A 50 42.99 3.01 11.74
C ASP A 50 41.90 4.06 12.04
N GLY A 51 40.65 3.78 11.69
CA GLY A 51 39.49 4.68 11.91
C GLY A 51 39.38 5.82 10.89
N GLU A 52 40.15 5.77 9.81
CA GLU A 52 40.05 6.73 8.72
C GLU A 52 38.95 6.28 7.73
N TRP A 53 37.93 7.09 7.54
CA TRP A 53 36.95 6.87 6.50
C TRP A 53 37.58 7.11 5.11
N THR A 54 37.43 6.13 4.23
CA THR A 54 37.80 6.28 2.82
C THR A 54 36.67 5.75 1.93
N GLU A 55 36.40 6.43 0.82
CA GLU A 55 35.43 5.97 -0.15
C GLU A 55 35.91 4.67 -0.80
N PRO A 56 35.04 3.67 -0.98
CA PRO A 56 35.40 2.46 -1.70
C PRO A 56 35.77 2.79 -3.16
N PRO A 57 36.72 2.06 -3.77
CA PRO A 57 37.10 2.30 -5.15
C PRO A 57 35.93 2.23 -6.13
N ALA A 58 35.82 3.22 -7.01
CA ALA A 58 34.71 3.32 -7.98
C ALA A 58 34.56 2.07 -8.87
N GLU A 59 35.69 1.41 -9.16
CA GLU A 59 35.76 0.17 -9.95
C GLU A 59 35.00 -1.00 -9.32
N HIS A 60 34.76 -0.98 -8.00
CA HIS A 60 33.99 -2.00 -7.29
C HIS A 60 32.53 -1.55 -7.07
N VAL A 61 32.31 -0.26 -6.90
CA VAL A 61 30.98 0.31 -6.63
C VAL A 61 30.11 0.38 -7.88
N ILE A 62 30.70 0.79 -9.02
CA ILE A 62 29.96 0.99 -10.27
C ILE A 62 29.30 -0.30 -10.77
N PRO A 63 30.00 -1.44 -10.89
CA PRO A 63 29.36 -2.68 -11.33
C PRO A 63 28.25 -3.15 -10.39
N LEU A 64 28.45 -3.01 -9.08
CA LEU A 64 27.45 -3.40 -8.08
C LEU A 64 26.20 -2.51 -8.16
N ARG A 65 26.39 -1.19 -8.36
CA ARG A 65 25.29 -0.24 -8.58
C ARG A 65 24.51 -0.59 -9.84
N ASP A 66 25.20 -0.90 -10.93
CA ASP A 66 24.58 -1.18 -12.22
C ASP A 66 23.79 -2.51 -12.15
N GLU A 67 24.35 -3.55 -11.50
CA GLU A 67 23.64 -4.80 -11.23
C GLU A 67 22.42 -4.59 -10.34
N LEU A 68 22.55 -3.77 -9.28
CA LEU A 68 21.42 -3.43 -8.40
C LEU A 68 20.32 -2.70 -9.16
N TYR A 69 20.69 -1.75 -10.02
CA TYR A 69 19.73 -1.03 -10.86
C TYR A 69 19.00 -1.98 -11.81
N GLU A 70 19.70 -2.86 -12.50
CA GLU A 70 19.12 -3.85 -13.39
C GLU A 70 18.10 -4.75 -12.65
N LYS A 71 18.48 -5.29 -11.49
CA LYS A 71 17.60 -6.14 -10.69
C LYS A 71 16.41 -5.39 -10.08
N LEU A 72 16.60 -4.13 -9.68
CA LEU A 72 15.52 -3.31 -9.15
C LEU A 72 14.52 -2.90 -10.24
N SER A 73 14.98 -2.57 -11.44
CA SER A 73 14.10 -2.14 -12.54
C SER A 73 13.06 -3.21 -12.93
N VAL A 74 13.38 -4.49 -12.70
CA VAL A 74 12.44 -5.60 -12.95
C VAL A 74 11.32 -5.63 -11.93
N ILE A 75 11.64 -5.44 -10.65
CA ILE A 75 10.71 -5.62 -9.52
C ILE A 75 10.07 -4.32 -9.01
N THR A 76 10.46 -3.16 -9.56
CA THR A 76 9.86 -1.86 -9.23
C THR A 76 8.95 -1.39 -10.37
N PRO A 77 8.07 -0.41 -10.13
CA PRO A 77 7.26 0.18 -11.19
C PRO A 77 8.07 0.72 -12.36
N ASP A 78 9.22 1.35 -12.08
CA ASP A 78 10.12 1.98 -13.06
C ASP A 78 9.37 2.84 -14.12
N ALA A 79 8.36 3.55 -13.64
CA ALA A 79 7.53 4.44 -14.46
C ALA A 79 8.10 5.86 -14.45
N PRO A 80 8.11 6.59 -15.58
CA PRO A 80 8.61 7.94 -15.64
C PRO A 80 7.75 8.92 -14.81
N ASP A 81 6.47 8.62 -14.66
CA ASP A 81 5.50 9.41 -13.89
C ASP A 81 4.33 8.56 -13.40
N TRP A 82 3.52 9.11 -12.50
CA TRP A 82 2.34 8.45 -11.94
C TRP A 82 1.21 8.24 -12.97
N GLU A 83 1.13 9.03 -13.99
CA GLU A 83 0.13 8.94 -15.06
C GLU A 83 0.41 7.70 -15.89
N THR A 84 1.66 7.51 -16.30
CA THR A 84 2.11 6.30 -17.00
C THR A 84 1.92 5.04 -16.15
N TYR A 85 2.28 5.10 -14.87
CA TYR A 85 2.07 3.99 -13.94
C TYR A 85 0.59 3.56 -13.89
N ARG A 86 -0.31 4.50 -13.71
CA ARG A 86 -1.76 4.25 -13.68
C ARG A 86 -2.30 3.73 -15.02
N ALA A 87 -1.77 4.23 -16.13
CA ALA A 87 -2.14 3.77 -17.46
C ALA A 87 -1.75 2.31 -17.69
N TRP A 88 -0.56 1.89 -17.26
CA TRP A 88 -0.15 0.49 -17.34
C TRP A 88 -1.07 -0.42 -16.51
N HIS A 89 -1.44 -0.01 -15.31
CA HIS A 89 -2.39 -0.75 -14.48
C HIS A 89 -3.78 -0.85 -15.12
N LEU A 90 -4.26 0.23 -15.76
CA LEU A 90 -5.53 0.22 -16.46
C LEU A 90 -5.50 -0.73 -17.65
N LEU A 91 -4.49 -0.62 -18.52
CA LEU A 91 -4.32 -1.48 -19.67
C LEU A 91 -4.13 -2.95 -19.29
N GLY A 92 -3.33 -3.22 -18.25
CA GLY A 92 -3.12 -4.57 -17.74
C GLY A 92 -4.40 -5.21 -17.22
N HIS A 93 -5.22 -4.45 -16.50
CA HIS A 93 -6.52 -4.89 -16.04
C HIS A 93 -7.45 -5.23 -17.21
N LEU A 94 -7.59 -4.33 -18.18
CA LEU A 94 -8.44 -4.53 -19.36
C LEU A 94 -7.96 -5.69 -20.23
N ALA A 95 -6.66 -5.81 -20.47
CA ALA A 95 -6.08 -6.91 -21.23
C ALA A 95 -6.36 -8.26 -20.55
N ALA A 96 -6.12 -8.36 -19.25
CA ALA A 96 -6.37 -9.58 -18.50
C ALA A 96 -7.85 -10.00 -18.51
N ILE A 97 -8.78 -9.07 -18.32
CA ILE A 97 -10.22 -9.38 -18.41
C ILE A 97 -10.61 -9.83 -19.80
N LYS A 98 -10.11 -9.15 -20.83
CA LYS A 98 -10.39 -9.50 -22.24
C LYS A 98 -9.87 -10.90 -22.59
N GLU A 99 -8.79 -11.33 -21.99
CA GLU A 99 -8.23 -12.69 -22.12
C GLU A 99 -8.94 -13.73 -21.22
N GLY A 100 -9.91 -13.33 -20.44
CA GLY A 100 -10.59 -14.19 -19.47
C GLY A 100 -9.73 -14.56 -18.26
N ARG A 101 -8.63 -13.84 -18.02
CA ARG A 101 -7.79 -14.02 -16.83
C ARG A 101 -8.45 -13.38 -15.61
N LYS A 102 -8.42 -14.10 -14.49
CA LYS A 102 -8.83 -13.54 -13.19
C LYS A 102 -7.68 -12.77 -12.57
N ILE A 103 -8.00 -11.62 -12.01
CA ILE A 103 -7.05 -10.79 -11.23
C ILE A 103 -7.53 -10.78 -9.77
N PRO A 104 -7.27 -11.85 -8.99
CA PRO A 104 -7.79 -11.99 -7.63
C PRO A 104 -7.05 -11.16 -6.60
N SER A 105 -5.85 -10.67 -6.88
CA SER A 105 -5.02 -9.94 -5.95
C SER A 105 -4.31 -8.74 -6.59
N TYR A 106 -3.84 -7.82 -5.76
CA TYR A 106 -3.04 -6.69 -6.24
C TYR A 106 -1.70 -7.12 -6.86
N LYS A 107 -1.14 -8.25 -6.41
CA LYS A 107 0.02 -8.87 -7.08
C LYS A 107 -0.29 -9.15 -8.56
N ASP A 108 -1.44 -9.76 -8.86
CA ASP A 108 -1.81 -10.10 -10.23
C ASP A 108 -2.01 -8.84 -11.08
N GLU A 109 -2.51 -7.75 -10.50
CA GLU A 109 -2.60 -6.45 -11.18
C GLU A 109 -1.21 -5.87 -11.49
N VAL A 110 -0.27 -5.95 -10.55
CA VAL A 110 1.11 -5.50 -10.76
C VAL A 110 1.78 -6.31 -11.88
N LEU A 111 1.59 -7.62 -11.90
CA LEU A 111 2.15 -8.46 -12.96
C LEU A 111 1.54 -8.14 -14.33
N ALA A 112 0.22 -7.93 -14.39
CA ALA A 112 -0.44 -7.53 -15.63
C ALA A 112 0.03 -6.15 -16.13
N ALA A 113 0.24 -5.19 -15.23
CA ALA A 113 0.80 -3.87 -15.56
C ALA A 113 2.25 -3.98 -16.08
N ARG A 114 3.05 -4.91 -15.53
CA ARG A 114 4.41 -5.19 -15.99
C ARG A 114 4.42 -5.77 -17.41
N GLU A 115 3.51 -6.70 -17.72
CA GLU A 115 3.33 -7.23 -19.07
C GLU A 115 3.05 -6.10 -20.09
N ILE A 116 2.22 -5.12 -19.73
CA ILE A 116 1.95 -3.94 -20.56
C ILE A 116 3.22 -3.10 -20.73
N ARG A 117 3.94 -2.79 -19.66
CA ARG A 117 5.21 -2.06 -19.74
C ARG A 117 6.18 -2.73 -20.72
N GLU A 118 6.37 -4.03 -20.60
CA GLU A 118 7.29 -4.82 -21.43
C GLU A 118 6.85 -4.90 -22.88
N SER A 119 5.53 -4.88 -23.14
CA SER A 119 4.98 -4.87 -24.49
C SER A 119 5.19 -3.55 -25.25
N ASN A 120 5.58 -2.49 -24.53
CA ASN A 120 5.80 -1.15 -25.08
C ASN A 120 4.62 -0.67 -25.96
N PRO A 121 3.45 -0.41 -25.38
CA PRO A 121 2.24 -0.10 -26.14
C PRO A 121 2.43 1.17 -26.99
N PRO A 122 1.73 1.29 -28.13
CA PRO A 122 1.76 2.49 -28.95
C PRO A 122 1.44 3.74 -28.13
N GLU A 123 2.13 4.86 -28.40
CA GLU A 123 1.98 6.10 -27.66
C GLU A 123 0.52 6.60 -27.61
N ALA A 124 -0.21 6.49 -28.73
CA ALA A 124 -1.62 6.88 -28.78
C ALA A 124 -2.49 6.07 -27.81
N VAL A 125 -2.21 4.77 -27.63
CA VAL A 125 -2.92 3.91 -26.68
C VAL A 125 -2.55 4.29 -25.26
N LEU A 126 -1.27 4.59 -25.00
CA LEU A 126 -0.79 4.99 -23.71
C LEU A 126 -1.39 6.34 -23.27
N GLU A 127 -1.46 7.32 -24.18
CA GLU A 127 -2.06 8.63 -23.89
C GLU A 127 -3.58 8.53 -23.61
N SER A 128 -4.33 7.73 -24.41
CA SER A 128 -5.74 7.45 -24.09
C SER A 128 -5.90 6.77 -22.72
N ALA A 129 -5.01 5.85 -22.39
CA ALA A 129 -5.04 5.16 -21.11
C ALA A 129 -4.67 6.10 -19.94
N LYS A 130 -3.76 7.06 -20.12
CA LYS A 130 -3.44 8.09 -19.13
C LYS A 130 -4.66 8.98 -18.86
N GLU A 131 -5.33 9.44 -19.90
CA GLU A 131 -6.56 10.23 -19.77
C GLU A 131 -7.63 9.45 -19.02
N ALA A 132 -7.90 8.20 -19.44
CA ALA A 132 -8.89 7.34 -18.81
C ALA A 132 -8.56 7.04 -17.35
N ALA A 133 -7.31 6.69 -17.04
CA ALA A 133 -6.86 6.47 -15.67
C ALA A 133 -6.92 7.73 -14.82
N GLY A 134 -6.63 8.90 -15.40
CA GLY A 134 -6.76 10.21 -14.77
C GLY A 134 -8.21 10.53 -14.39
N ILE A 135 -9.17 10.27 -15.29
CA ILE A 135 -10.61 10.43 -15.02
C ILE A 135 -11.03 9.54 -13.85
N LEU A 136 -10.68 8.26 -13.86
CA LEU A 136 -11.01 7.33 -12.77
C LEU A 136 -10.40 7.82 -11.44
N HIS A 137 -9.13 8.19 -11.45
CA HIS A 137 -8.43 8.61 -10.25
C HIS A 137 -8.97 9.92 -9.67
N SER A 138 -9.46 10.85 -10.50
CA SER A 138 -10.05 12.13 -10.06
C SER A 138 -11.26 11.97 -9.15
N VAL A 139 -11.91 10.81 -9.20
CA VAL A 139 -13.07 10.43 -8.38
C VAL A 139 -12.77 9.27 -7.42
N ASP A 140 -11.49 9.05 -7.10
CA ASP A 140 -10.98 7.95 -6.27
C ASP A 140 -11.47 6.56 -6.73
N LEU A 141 -11.43 6.32 -8.02
CA LEU A 141 -11.63 5.02 -8.65
C LEU A 141 -10.34 4.55 -9.32
N ASP A 142 -10.29 3.26 -9.64
CA ASP A 142 -9.21 2.62 -10.39
C ASP A 142 -9.76 1.68 -11.47
N ALA A 143 -8.88 0.93 -12.12
CA ALA A 143 -9.21 0.02 -13.21
C ALA A 143 -10.34 -0.98 -12.87
N ARG A 144 -10.47 -1.39 -11.61
CA ARG A 144 -11.54 -2.28 -11.11
C ARG A 144 -12.94 -1.68 -11.22
N ALA A 145 -13.04 -0.38 -11.53
CA ALA A 145 -14.31 0.24 -11.80
C ALA A 145 -14.88 -0.12 -13.16
N LEU A 146 -14.07 -0.68 -14.07
CA LEU A 146 -14.47 -1.08 -15.42
C LEU A 146 -14.79 -2.58 -15.47
N ASP A 147 -15.73 -2.92 -16.36
CA ASP A 147 -16.10 -4.29 -16.68
C ASP A 147 -15.39 -4.80 -17.95
N GLU A 148 -15.73 -6.01 -18.38
CA GLU A 148 -15.18 -6.67 -19.58
C GLU A 148 -15.37 -5.87 -20.89
N SER A 149 -16.31 -4.94 -20.92
CA SER A 149 -16.59 -4.07 -22.06
C SER A 149 -15.94 -2.69 -21.93
N ALA A 150 -14.99 -2.53 -20.99
CA ALA A 150 -14.38 -1.26 -20.60
C ALA A 150 -15.39 -0.18 -20.15
N LYS A 151 -16.60 -0.61 -19.73
CA LYS A 151 -17.64 0.28 -19.21
C LYS A 151 -17.63 0.31 -17.70
N ILE A 152 -18.13 1.41 -17.11
CA ILE A 152 -18.22 1.54 -15.67
C ILE A 152 -19.16 0.47 -15.10
N ALA A 153 -18.61 -0.45 -14.31
CA ALA A 153 -19.35 -1.53 -13.68
C ALA A 153 -20.35 -0.98 -12.65
N GLN A 154 -21.64 -1.16 -12.91
CA GLN A 154 -22.70 -0.69 -12.00
C GLN A 154 -23.05 -1.77 -10.96
N LYS A 155 -22.30 -1.79 -9.87
CA LYS A 155 -22.59 -2.65 -8.72
C LYS A 155 -23.23 -1.78 -7.62
N ARG A 156 -24.44 -2.11 -7.17
CA ARG A 156 -25.09 -1.43 -6.04
C ARG A 156 -24.80 -2.19 -4.74
N ALA A 157 -24.13 -1.54 -3.81
CA ALA A 157 -23.73 -2.11 -2.52
C ALA A 157 -24.52 -1.50 -1.33
N ILE A 158 -25.83 -1.18 -1.51
CA ILE A 158 -26.62 -0.48 -0.50
C ILE A 158 -26.74 -1.28 0.80
N GLY A 159 -27.00 -2.59 0.70
CA GLY A 159 -27.08 -3.46 1.88
C GLY A 159 -25.75 -3.57 2.63
N GLU A 160 -24.65 -3.67 1.90
CA GLU A 160 -23.30 -3.67 2.45
C GLU A 160 -23.00 -2.35 3.17
N GLY A 161 -23.38 -1.21 2.58
CA GLY A 161 -23.23 0.10 3.20
C GLY A 161 -24.01 0.26 4.51
N LEU A 162 -25.26 -0.20 4.56
CA LEU A 162 -26.06 -0.17 5.78
C LEU A 162 -25.46 -1.04 6.88
N ILE A 163 -25.04 -2.27 6.56
CA ILE A 163 -24.37 -3.17 7.50
C ILE A 163 -23.06 -2.54 7.98
N GLY A 164 -22.27 -1.98 7.06
CA GLY A 164 -21.01 -1.30 7.38
C GLY A 164 -21.22 -0.14 8.36
N ALA A 165 -22.19 0.72 8.09
CA ALA A 165 -22.53 1.84 8.97
C ALA A 165 -22.98 1.37 10.37
N LEU A 166 -23.84 0.35 10.45
CA LEU A 166 -24.29 -0.21 11.72
C LEU A 166 -23.12 -0.81 12.54
N LEU A 167 -22.24 -1.57 11.90
CA LEU A 167 -21.05 -2.13 12.56
C LEU A 167 -20.14 -1.02 13.11
N MET A 168 -19.87 0.02 12.31
CA MET A 168 -19.04 1.15 12.76
C MET A 168 -19.68 1.91 13.91
N ILE A 169 -20.96 2.23 13.83
CA ILE A 169 -21.69 2.96 14.90
C ILE A 169 -21.69 2.14 16.21
N ALA A 170 -21.97 0.84 16.13
CA ALA A 170 -22.03 -0.03 17.30
C ALA A 170 -20.67 -0.17 18.00
N THR A 171 -19.57 -0.13 17.24
CA THR A 171 -18.22 -0.32 17.76
C THR A 171 -17.48 0.99 18.05
N ALA A 172 -17.96 2.13 17.53
CA ALA A 172 -17.32 3.44 17.65
C ALA A 172 -16.92 3.84 19.08
N PRO A 173 -17.72 3.64 20.13
CA PRO A 173 -17.31 4.06 21.48
C PRO A 173 -16.01 3.40 21.94
N ILE A 174 -15.87 2.10 21.74
CA ILE A 174 -14.67 1.37 22.14
C ILE A 174 -13.47 1.74 21.25
N VAL A 175 -13.70 1.87 19.94
CA VAL A 175 -12.63 2.24 18.98
C VAL A 175 -12.13 3.65 19.24
N ILE A 176 -12.98 4.61 19.53
CA ILE A 176 -12.59 5.99 19.84
C ILE A 176 -11.69 6.01 21.10
N ILE A 177 -12.06 5.27 22.13
CA ILE A 177 -11.30 5.23 23.38
C ILE A 177 -9.95 4.50 23.18
N SER A 178 -9.95 3.39 22.47
CA SER A 178 -8.76 2.53 22.31
C SER A 178 -7.81 2.96 21.19
N SER A 179 -8.34 3.59 20.15
CA SER A 179 -7.58 3.86 18.91
C SER A 179 -7.71 5.30 18.39
N GLY A 180 -8.63 6.10 18.94
CA GLY A 180 -8.91 7.45 18.44
C GLY A 180 -7.71 8.39 18.55
N LEU A 181 -7.04 8.41 19.69
CA LEU A 181 -5.88 9.30 19.93
C LEU A 181 -4.72 8.97 18.98
N GLN A 182 -4.40 7.70 18.80
CA GLN A 182 -3.34 7.26 17.91
C GLN A 182 -3.67 7.56 16.43
N THR A 183 -4.93 7.41 16.04
CA THR A 183 -5.39 7.73 14.69
C THR A 183 -5.26 9.22 14.41
N LEU A 184 -5.70 10.06 15.36
CA LEU A 184 -5.54 11.53 15.27
C LEU A 184 -4.08 11.95 15.22
N ALA A 185 -3.23 11.35 16.06
CA ALA A 185 -1.79 11.64 16.06
C ALA A 185 -1.14 11.24 14.73
N GLY A 186 -1.40 10.06 14.22
CA GLY A 186 -0.89 9.60 12.93
C GLY A 186 -1.36 10.47 11.77
N TRP A 187 -2.63 10.86 11.77
CA TRP A 187 -3.19 11.77 10.79
C TRP A 187 -2.54 13.17 10.87
N TYR A 188 -2.47 13.76 12.06
CA TYR A 188 -1.87 15.08 12.27
C TYR A 188 -0.39 15.11 11.85
N MET A 189 0.39 14.12 12.27
CA MET A 189 1.80 14.02 11.91
C MET A 189 1.99 13.82 10.39
N GLY A 190 1.16 12.99 9.77
CA GLY A 190 1.22 12.74 8.34
C GLY A 190 0.86 13.97 7.50
N ASP A 191 -0.15 14.76 7.90
CA ASP A 191 -0.58 15.94 7.16
C ASP A 191 0.33 17.16 7.36
N ASN A 192 1.11 17.20 8.46
CA ASN A 192 2.04 18.30 8.76
C ASN A 192 3.51 17.92 8.52
N SER A 193 3.77 16.82 7.83
CA SER A 193 5.13 16.45 7.44
C SER A 193 5.56 17.22 6.19
N ASP A 194 6.76 17.81 6.24
CA ASP A 194 7.38 18.50 5.12
C ASP A 194 7.89 17.54 4.03
N GLU A 195 7.85 16.24 4.28
CA GLU A 195 8.39 15.19 3.39
C GLU A 195 7.40 14.74 2.29
N GLY A 196 6.21 15.34 2.21
CA GLY A 196 5.20 15.06 1.19
C GLY A 196 4.30 13.84 1.46
N ILE A 197 3.62 13.36 0.42
CA ILE A 197 2.60 12.30 0.51
C ILE A 197 3.18 10.98 1.04
N ASP A 198 4.43 10.68 0.77
CA ASP A 198 5.10 9.43 1.18
C ASP A 198 5.27 9.35 2.70
N ALA A 199 5.60 10.47 3.34
CA ALA A 199 5.68 10.56 4.79
C ALA A 199 4.32 10.33 5.46
N ARG A 200 3.23 10.80 4.85
CA ARG A 200 1.86 10.57 5.33
C ARG A 200 1.57 9.08 5.48
N THR A 201 1.91 8.29 4.46
CA THR A 201 1.73 6.83 4.49
C THR A 201 2.56 6.18 5.61
N THR A 202 3.80 6.62 5.79
CA THR A 202 4.68 6.14 6.85
C THR A 202 4.11 6.40 8.24
N HIS A 203 3.63 7.63 8.50
CA HIS A 203 3.00 7.98 9.78
C HIS A 203 1.71 7.19 10.04
N HIS A 204 0.88 6.98 9.03
CA HIS A 204 -0.31 6.16 9.13
C HIS A 204 0.02 4.68 9.41
N MET A 205 1.07 4.13 8.78
CA MET A 205 1.55 2.77 9.07
C MET A 205 2.08 2.64 10.49
N ILE A 206 2.94 3.55 10.92
CA ILE A 206 3.48 3.54 12.29
C ILE A 206 2.33 3.64 13.30
N GLY A 207 1.42 4.60 13.09
CA GLY A 207 0.24 4.75 13.92
C GLY A 207 -0.67 3.51 13.94
N GLY A 208 -0.93 2.92 12.78
CA GLY A 208 -1.85 1.78 12.65
C GLY A 208 -1.28 0.45 13.12
N VAL A 209 0.02 0.20 12.96
CA VAL A 209 0.66 -1.10 13.27
C VAL A 209 1.27 -1.12 14.67
N PHE A 210 2.04 -0.09 15.01
CA PHE A 210 2.83 -0.11 16.25
C PHE A 210 2.09 0.47 17.45
N SER A 211 1.25 1.47 17.24
CA SER A 211 0.55 2.09 18.36
C SER A 211 -0.46 1.17 19.07
N PRO A 212 -1.17 0.25 18.43
CA PRO A 212 -2.01 -0.73 19.12
C PRO A 212 -1.25 -1.57 20.14
N LEU A 213 0.01 -1.92 19.84
CA LEU A 213 0.86 -2.68 20.77
C LEU A 213 1.09 -1.96 22.12
N LEU A 214 1.02 -0.64 22.12
CA LEU A 214 1.17 0.19 23.31
C LEU A 214 -0.19 0.62 23.87
N PHE A 215 -1.05 1.21 23.06
CA PHE A 215 -2.28 1.85 23.50
C PHE A 215 -3.36 0.87 23.96
N TRP A 216 -3.49 -0.29 23.31
CA TRP A 216 -4.50 -1.28 23.70
C TRP A 216 -4.21 -1.91 25.07
N PRO A 217 -2.98 -2.34 25.40
CA PRO A 217 -2.65 -2.77 26.76
C PRO A 217 -2.86 -1.67 27.80
N ILE A 218 -2.46 -0.42 27.51
CA ILE A 218 -2.66 0.70 28.43
C ILE A 218 -4.14 0.96 28.68
N THR A 219 -4.97 0.98 27.66
CA THR A 219 -6.43 1.16 27.76
C THR A 219 -7.06 0.02 28.56
N SER A 220 -6.64 -1.22 28.30
CA SER A 220 -7.11 -2.40 29.03
C SER A 220 -6.73 -2.35 30.51
N LEU A 221 -5.51 -1.93 30.82
CA LEU A 221 -5.04 -1.74 32.20
C LEU A 221 -5.82 -0.64 32.90
N ALA A 222 -6.03 0.50 32.24
CA ALA A 222 -6.83 1.60 32.76
C ALA A 222 -8.26 1.15 33.09
N PHE A 223 -8.88 0.39 32.21
CA PHE A 223 -10.21 -0.19 32.42
C PHE A 223 -10.22 -1.10 33.68
N THR A 224 -9.25 -2.03 33.78
CA THR A 224 -9.12 -2.94 34.93
C THR A 224 -8.96 -2.16 36.25
N LEU A 225 -8.13 -1.11 36.28
CA LEU A 225 -7.92 -0.29 37.46
C LEU A 225 -9.16 0.53 37.87
N LEU A 226 -9.95 0.99 36.88
CA LEU A 226 -11.14 1.79 37.15
C LEU A 226 -12.33 0.98 37.63
N PHE A 227 -12.49 -0.25 37.15
CA PHE A 227 -13.69 -1.04 37.41
C PHE A 227 -13.49 -2.19 38.42
N SER A 228 -12.27 -2.68 38.67
CA SER A 228 -11.86 -3.62 39.74
C SER A 228 -12.95 -4.62 40.22
N LEU A 229 -13.50 -5.41 39.29
CA LEU A 229 -14.69 -6.22 39.59
C LEU A 229 -14.39 -7.47 40.45
N SER A 230 -13.38 -8.26 40.09
CA SER A 230 -13.08 -9.50 40.85
C SER A 230 -11.64 -10.03 40.67
N ASN A 231 -11.21 -10.22 39.42
CA ASN A 231 -9.89 -10.77 39.11
C ASN A 231 -9.21 -9.89 38.04
N PRO A 232 -8.17 -9.15 38.39
CA PRO A 232 -7.54 -8.18 37.49
C PRO A 232 -6.94 -8.80 36.23
N ILE A 233 -6.47 -10.06 36.28
CA ILE A 233 -5.91 -10.74 35.11
C ILE A 233 -7.02 -11.08 34.13
N VAL A 234 -8.15 -11.60 34.61
CA VAL A 234 -9.30 -11.92 33.78
C VAL A 234 -9.90 -10.64 33.17
N GLU A 235 -10.06 -9.59 33.98
CA GLU A 235 -10.60 -8.30 33.54
C GLU A 235 -9.72 -7.67 32.45
N PHE A 236 -8.40 -7.63 32.67
CA PHE A 236 -7.45 -7.15 31.66
C PHE A 236 -7.56 -7.95 30.35
N SER A 237 -7.58 -9.27 30.46
CA SER A 237 -7.63 -10.16 29.28
C SER A 237 -8.95 -9.98 28.51
N CYS A 238 -10.07 -9.87 29.23
CA CYS A 238 -11.38 -9.62 28.61
C CYS A 238 -11.44 -8.24 27.97
N ALA A 239 -10.93 -7.20 28.62
CA ALA A 239 -10.87 -5.85 28.07
C ALA A 239 -10.00 -5.79 26.81
N PHE A 240 -8.81 -6.39 26.86
CA PHE A 240 -7.90 -6.45 25.71
C PHE A 240 -8.50 -7.21 24.52
N LEU A 241 -9.09 -8.37 24.77
CA LEU A 241 -9.75 -9.16 23.73
C LEU A 241 -10.97 -8.40 23.15
N SER A 242 -11.74 -7.71 23.99
CA SER A 242 -12.87 -6.90 23.54
C SER A 242 -12.40 -5.73 22.65
N ILE A 243 -11.31 -5.05 23.00
CA ILE A 243 -10.71 -4.00 22.17
C ILE A 243 -10.28 -4.57 20.81
N LEU A 244 -9.55 -5.68 20.81
CA LEU A 244 -9.10 -6.35 19.58
C LEU A 244 -10.27 -6.70 18.66
N VAL A 245 -11.25 -7.43 19.19
CA VAL A 245 -12.40 -7.88 18.39
C VAL A 245 -13.23 -6.70 17.89
N THR A 246 -13.44 -5.69 18.73
CA THR A 246 -14.22 -4.51 18.36
C THR A 246 -13.54 -3.70 17.27
N ASN A 247 -12.21 -3.52 17.33
CA ASN A 247 -11.46 -2.85 16.27
C ASN A 247 -11.50 -3.64 14.94
N LEU A 248 -11.42 -4.98 14.98
CA LEU A 248 -11.57 -5.81 13.78
C LEU A 248 -12.97 -5.69 13.16
N ILE A 249 -14.02 -5.68 13.98
CA ILE A 249 -15.41 -5.47 13.52
C ILE A 249 -15.55 -4.08 12.89
N PHE A 250 -14.99 -3.05 13.53
CA PHE A 250 -15.02 -1.68 12.99
C PHE A 250 -14.35 -1.61 11.62
N LEU A 251 -13.16 -2.19 11.48
CA LEU A 251 -12.44 -2.22 10.19
C LEU A 251 -13.24 -2.96 9.12
N ARG A 252 -13.91 -4.05 9.47
CA ARG A 252 -14.81 -4.74 8.53
C ARG A 252 -16.00 -3.88 8.14
N GLY A 253 -16.58 -3.15 9.10
CA GLY A 253 -17.63 -2.16 8.85
C GLY A 253 -17.16 -1.05 7.91
N TYR A 254 -15.94 -0.56 8.11
CA TYR A 254 -15.33 0.45 7.26
C TYR A 254 -15.11 -0.06 5.82
N ASP A 255 -14.66 -1.30 5.62
CA ASP A 255 -14.50 -1.90 4.30
C ASP A 255 -15.84 -1.93 3.55
N LEU A 256 -16.90 -2.44 4.19
CA LEU A 256 -18.26 -2.48 3.61
C LEU A 256 -18.79 -1.08 3.27
N TRP A 257 -18.53 -0.11 4.14
CA TRP A 257 -18.91 1.29 3.90
C TRP A 257 -18.13 1.89 2.72
N THR A 258 -16.86 1.58 2.59
CA THR A 258 -16.02 2.03 1.48
C THR A 258 -16.46 1.41 0.15
N ASP A 259 -16.83 0.13 0.13
CA ASP A 259 -17.38 -0.54 -1.05
C ASP A 259 -18.69 0.12 -1.50
N PHE A 260 -19.55 0.48 -0.56
CA PHE A 260 -20.77 1.23 -0.84
C PHE A 260 -20.45 2.62 -1.43
N ARG A 261 -19.56 3.40 -0.81
CA ARG A 261 -19.15 4.71 -1.35
C ARG A 261 -18.53 4.58 -2.74
N THR A 262 -17.70 3.58 -2.97
CA THR A 262 -17.14 3.28 -4.28
C THR A 262 -18.22 2.98 -5.31
N SER A 263 -19.28 2.24 -4.93
CA SER A 263 -20.42 1.98 -5.80
C SER A 263 -21.20 3.25 -6.16
N LEU A 264 -21.34 4.21 -5.24
CA LEU A 264 -21.95 5.51 -5.52
C LEU A 264 -21.10 6.32 -6.50
N ARG A 265 -19.79 6.41 -6.27
CA ARG A 265 -18.85 7.10 -7.19
C ARG A 265 -18.93 6.56 -8.60
N ARG A 266 -19.05 5.24 -8.78
CA ARG A 266 -19.24 4.61 -10.11
C ARG A 266 -20.52 5.09 -10.78
N VAL A 267 -21.62 5.13 -10.03
CA VAL A 267 -22.92 5.61 -10.55
C VAL A 267 -22.85 7.09 -10.92
N ASP A 268 -22.22 7.91 -10.09
CA ASP A 268 -22.09 9.36 -10.34
C ASP A 268 -21.18 9.60 -11.54
N LEU A 269 -20.04 8.90 -11.65
CA LEU A 269 -19.17 9.00 -12.81
C LEU A 269 -19.88 8.57 -14.10
N ALA A 270 -20.61 7.46 -14.09
CA ALA A 270 -21.32 6.99 -15.28
C ALA A 270 -22.40 7.98 -15.80
N ARG A 271 -22.87 8.90 -14.94
CA ARG A 271 -23.86 9.93 -15.30
C ARG A 271 -23.20 11.26 -15.69
N SER A 272 -21.93 11.42 -15.47
CA SER A 272 -21.17 12.65 -15.74
C SER A 272 -20.67 12.72 -17.18
N ASP A 273 -20.26 13.91 -17.61
CA ASP A 273 -19.61 14.07 -18.90
C ASP A 273 -18.24 13.37 -18.96
N ASN A 274 -17.54 13.26 -17.82
CA ASN A 274 -16.32 12.46 -17.71
C ASN A 274 -16.58 10.96 -17.94
N GLY A 275 -17.75 10.45 -17.51
CA GLY A 275 -18.14 9.08 -17.80
C GLY A 275 -18.38 8.83 -19.29
N LYS A 276 -19.01 9.78 -19.99
CA LYS A 276 -19.17 9.69 -21.46
C LYS A 276 -17.82 9.75 -22.15
N ARG A 277 -16.94 10.64 -21.71
CA ARG A 277 -15.58 10.75 -22.26
C ARG A 277 -14.78 9.46 -22.06
N LEU A 278 -14.92 8.81 -20.90
CA LEU A 278 -14.29 7.54 -20.61
C LEU A 278 -14.76 6.40 -21.56
N GLU A 279 -16.02 6.45 -21.98
CA GLU A 279 -16.58 5.47 -22.95
C GLU A 279 -16.09 5.71 -24.39
N GLU A 280 -15.60 6.90 -24.69
CA GLU A 280 -15.05 7.28 -26.03
C GLU A 280 -13.56 6.93 -26.17
N LEU A 281 -12.83 6.79 -25.06
CA LEU A 281 -11.41 6.50 -24.99
C LEU A 281 -11.12 5.00 -25.15
#